data_001a037d02ca7fe0a62aa253a161d94f
#
_entry.id   001a037d02ca7fe0a62aa253a161d94f
#
_cell.length_a   1.000
_cell.length_b   1.000
_cell.length_c   1.000
_cell.angle_alpha   90.00
_cell.angle_beta   90.00
_cell.angle_gamma   90.00
#
_symmetry.space_group_name_H-M   'P 1'
#
loop_
_entity.id
_entity.type
_entity.pdbx_description
1 polymer ?
#
loop_
_entity_poly.entity_id
_entity_poly.type
_entity_poly.pdbx_seq_one_letter_code
_entity_poly.pdbx_strand_id
1 'polypeptide(L)'
;CELACAVEHSQGKSLFAAIGERPVPRKRLYVEYAEAQKVPLLCRHCEDAPCVRACRTGAMSQDAVTRVESHDPDKCIGCWMCTMVCPYGVIGRRAEERIAVKCDLCPDRDVPACVEACPTKALVYAEEESFAGVKRVEAARLIAEGYLSGQAA
;
A
#
# COMPACT_ATOMS: atom_id res chain seq x y z
N CYS A 1 4.78 -10.18 1.44
CA CYS A 1 3.94 -8.98 1.61
C CYS A 1 2.53 -9.18 1.06
N GLU A 2 2.33 -9.68 -0.17
CA GLU A 2 0.98 -9.95 -0.70
C GLU A 2 0.20 -10.95 0.16
N LEU A 3 0.83 -12.05 0.54
CA LEU A 3 0.23 -13.07 1.39
C LEU A 3 -0.12 -12.51 2.78
N ALA A 4 0.82 -11.80 3.42
CA ALA A 4 0.60 -11.17 4.71
C ALA A 4 -0.56 -10.17 4.68
N CYS A 5 -0.65 -9.38 3.59
CA CYS A 5 -1.77 -8.46 3.39
C CYS A 5 -3.11 -9.19 3.25
N ALA A 6 -3.17 -10.28 2.48
CA ALA A 6 -4.39 -11.06 2.34
C ALA A 6 -4.82 -11.72 3.67
N VAL A 7 -3.88 -12.26 4.42
CA VAL A 7 -4.13 -12.85 5.75
C VAL A 7 -4.62 -11.80 6.75
N GLU A 8 -3.98 -10.62 6.79
CA GLU A 8 -4.42 -9.52 7.67
C GLU A 8 -5.86 -9.10 7.41
N HIS A 9 -6.29 -9.14 6.16
CA HIS A 9 -7.64 -8.76 5.76
C HIS A 9 -8.60 -9.98 5.62
N SER A 10 -8.24 -11.10 6.21
CA SER A 10 -9.12 -12.26 6.43
C SER A 10 -9.86 -12.15 7.76
N GLN A 11 -10.96 -12.86 7.88
CA GLN A 11 -11.72 -12.93 9.14
C GLN A 11 -10.92 -13.66 10.24
N GLY A 12 -10.28 -14.76 9.88
CA GLY A 12 -9.55 -15.60 10.84
C GLY A 12 -8.12 -15.14 11.12
N LYS A 13 -7.62 -14.12 10.43
CA LYS A 13 -6.28 -13.52 10.60
C LYS A 13 -5.14 -14.56 10.68
N SER A 14 -5.34 -15.72 10.10
CA SER A 14 -4.35 -16.79 10.00
C SER A 14 -4.33 -17.39 8.60
N LEU A 15 -3.17 -17.92 8.17
CA LEU A 15 -3.01 -18.45 6.82
C LEU A 15 -3.99 -19.61 6.56
N PHE A 16 -4.11 -20.53 7.52
CA PHE A 16 -4.97 -21.71 7.36
C PHE A 16 -6.46 -21.35 7.33
N ALA A 17 -6.90 -20.39 8.15
CA ALA A 17 -8.26 -19.89 8.12
C ALA A 17 -8.55 -19.16 6.79
N ALA A 18 -7.66 -18.26 6.38
CA ALA A 18 -7.81 -17.47 5.17
C ALA A 18 -7.97 -18.29 3.89
N ILE A 19 -7.31 -19.45 3.80
CA ILE A 19 -7.44 -20.37 2.65
C ILE A 19 -8.86 -20.94 2.56
N GLY A 20 -9.49 -21.19 3.70
CA GLY A 20 -10.86 -21.75 3.79
C GLY A 20 -11.98 -20.72 3.62
N GLU A 21 -11.69 -19.44 3.72
CA GLU A 21 -12.71 -18.39 3.70
C GLU A 21 -13.37 -18.22 2.33
N ARG A 22 -14.65 -17.88 2.37
CA ARG A 22 -15.43 -17.48 1.20
C ARG A 22 -16.21 -16.20 1.52
N PRO A 23 -16.02 -15.12 0.76
CA PRO A 23 -15.09 -14.98 -0.38
C PRO A 23 -13.62 -14.99 0.06
N VAL A 24 -12.73 -15.42 -0.84
CA VAL A 24 -11.29 -15.49 -0.57
C VAL A 24 -10.73 -14.10 -0.24
N PRO A 25 -9.97 -13.96 0.86
CA PRO A 25 -9.34 -12.69 1.21
C PRO A 25 -8.46 -12.15 0.07
N ARG A 26 -8.56 -10.85 -0.17
CA ARG A 26 -7.84 -10.19 -1.27
C ARG A 26 -6.68 -9.35 -0.75
N LYS A 27 -5.53 -9.53 -1.37
CA LYS A 27 -4.38 -8.62 -1.18
C LYS A 27 -4.73 -7.19 -1.64
N ARG A 28 -4.11 -6.19 -1.03
CA ARG A 28 -4.31 -4.76 -1.32
C ARG A 28 -3.03 -4.08 -1.80
N LEU A 29 -2.02 -4.88 -2.13
CA LEU A 29 -0.79 -4.48 -2.78
C LEU A 29 -0.41 -5.54 -3.83
N TYR A 30 0.47 -5.18 -4.76
CA TYR A 30 0.86 -6.03 -5.87
C TYR A 30 2.37 -6.00 -6.03
N VAL A 31 2.98 -7.15 -6.32
CA VAL A 31 4.39 -7.22 -6.68
C VAL A 31 4.47 -7.56 -8.16
N GLU A 32 4.93 -6.60 -8.94
CA GLU A 32 5.10 -6.76 -10.38
C GLU A 32 6.56 -7.01 -10.73
N TYR A 33 6.76 -7.71 -11.82
CA TYR A 33 8.09 -7.98 -12.34
C TYR A 33 8.38 -7.07 -13.53
N ALA A 34 9.35 -6.17 -13.38
CA ALA A 34 9.76 -5.22 -14.40
C ALA A 34 11.29 -5.16 -14.48
N GLU A 35 11.85 -5.23 -15.67
CA GLU A 35 13.29 -5.09 -15.94
C GLU A 35 14.18 -5.95 -15.00
N ALA A 36 13.82 -7.24 -14.85
CA ALA A 36 14.48 -8.19 -13.96
C ALA A 36 14.38 -7.87 -12.45
N GLN A 37 13.50 -6.93 -12.05
CA GLN A 37 13.28 -6.56 -10.65
C GLN A 37 11.85 -6.83 -10.20
N LYS A 38 11.69 -7.13 -8.92
CA LYS A 38 10.39 -7.28 -8.26
C LYS A 38 10.02 -5.97 -7.59
N VAL A 39 9.03 -5.28 -8.14
CA VAL A 39 8.63 -3.95 -7.69
C VAL A 39 7.31 -4.03 -6.92
N PRO A 40 7.28 -3.71 -5.62
CA PRO A 40 6.04 -3.64 -4.86
C PRO A 40 5.27 -2.36 -5.20
N LEU A 41 4.04 -2.53 -5.68
CA LEU A 41 3.10 -1.45 -5.94
C LEU A 41 2.06 -1.38 -4.83
N LEU A 42 2.02 -0.25 -4.14
CA LEU A 42 1.13 0.01 -3.02
C LEU A 42 0.31 1.28 -3.28
N CYS A 43 -0.80 1.42 -2.55
CA CYS A 43 -1.50 2.70 -2.47
C CYS A 43 -0.55 3.77 -1.91
N ARG A 44 -0.50 4.92 -2.57
CA ARG A 44 0.35 6.05 -2.16
C ARG A 44 -0.35 7.02 -1.25
N HIS A 45 -1.64 6.80 -0.96
CA HIS A 45 -2.46 7.74 -0.22
C HIS A 45 -2.24 9.18 -0.72
N CYS A 46 -2.58 9.37 -2.02
CA CYS A 46 -2.23 10.56 -2.78
C CYS A 46 -2.85 11.81 -2.17
N GLU A 47 -2.10 12.90 -2.10
CA GLU A 47 -2.59 14.18 -1.58
C GLU A 47 -3.83 14.65 -2.35
N ASP A 48 -3.79 14.59 -3.68
CA ASP A 48 -4.95 14.78 -4.54
C ASP A 48 -5.43 13.41 -5.06
N ALA A 49 -6.29 12.76 -4.29
CA ALA A 49 -6.71 11.38 -4.50
C ALA A 49 -7.72 11.22 -5.66
N PRO A 50 -7.30 10.78 -6.87
CA PRO A 50 -8.22 10.62 -8.00
C PRO A 50 -9.36 9.65 -7.71
N CYS A 51 -9.08 8.60 -6.93
CA CYS A 51 -10.06 7.59 -6.55
C CYS A 51 -11.17 8.15 -5.66
N VAL A 52 -10.85 9.10 -4.79
CA VAL A 52 -11.84 9.81 -3.94
C VAL A 52 -12.69 10.72 -4.80
N ARG A 53 -12.08 11.56 -5.66
CA ARG A 53 -12.80 12.46 -6.55
C ARG A 53 -13.74 11.75 -7.52
N ALA A 54 -13.33 10.59 -8.02
CA ALA A 54 -14.13 9.81 -8.95
C ALA A 54 -15.27 9.01 -8.28
N CYS A 55 -15.26 8.91 -6.94
CA CYS A 55 -16.25 8.12 -6.22
C CYS A 55 -17.56 8.89 -6.03
N ARG A 56 -18.55 8.59 -6.85
CA ARG A 56 -19.86 9.28 -6.84
C ARG A 56 -20.71 9.03 -5.61
N THR A 57 -20.48 7.91 -4.92
CA THR A 57 -21.21 7.53 -3.71
C THR A 57 -20.53 7.96 -2.42
N GLY A 58 -19.31 8.49 -2.49
CA GLY A 58 -18.51 8.80 -1.32
C GLY A 58 -17.99 7.55 -0.58
N ALA A 59 -18.05 6.38 -1.19
CA ALA A 59 -17.47 5.16 -0.63
C ALA A 59 -15.94 5.25 -0.47
N MET A 60 -15.27 5.99 -1.35
CA MET A 60 -13.87 6.38 -1.16
C MET A 60 -13.85 7.75 -0.49
N SER A 61 -13.14 7.85 0.61
CA SER A 61 -12.96 9.10 1.35
C SER A 61 -11.50 9.26 1.78
N GLN A 62 -11.09 10.47 2.05
CA GLN A 62 -9.78 10.79 2.60
C GLN A 62 -9.97 11.47 3.94
N ASP A 63 -9.28 10.99 4.95
CA ASP A 63 -9.24 11.64 6.26
C ASP A 63 -8.51 12.99 6.16
N ALA A 64 -9.09 14.04 6.74
CA ALA A 64 -8.58 15.40 6.61
C ALA A 64 -7.25 15.64 7.36
N VAL A 65 -6.99 14.86 8.40
CA VAL A 65 -5.81 15.01 9.27
C VAL A 65 -4.70 14.06 8.83
N THR A 66 -5.02 12.77 8.76
CA THR A 66 -4.03 11.73 8.44
C THR A 66 -3.76 11.58 6.95
N ARG A 67 -4.63 12.14 6.09
CA ARG A 67 -4.58 12.02 4.63
C ARG A 67 -4.71 10.58 4.12
N VAL A 68 -5.05 9.66 5.00
CA VAL A 68 -5.28 8.26 4.62
C VAL A 68 -6.61 8.13 3.90
N GLU A 69 -6.59 7.54 2.70
CA GLU A 69 -7.84 7.19 2.04
C GLU A 69 -8.38 5.87 2.57
N SER A 70 -9.65 5.87 2.85
CA SER A 70 -10.43 4.72 3.28
C SER A 70 -11.48 4.32 2.23
N HIS A 71 -12.01 3.11 2.36
CA HIS A 71 -13.08 2.59 1.56
C HIS A 71 -14.19 2.05 2.45
N ASP A 72 -15.40 2.56 2.27
CA ASP A 72 -16.62 2.10 2.92
C ASP A 72 -17.34 1.12 1.97
N PRO A 73 -17.35 -0.19 2.28
CA PRO A 73 -17.98 -1.19 1.43
C PRO A 73 -19.51 -1.01 1.34
N ASP A 74 -20.15 -0.49 2.38
CA ASP A 74 -21.62 -0.33 2.44
C ASP A 74 -22.12 0.77 1.48
N LYS A 75 -21.28 1.76 1.20
CA LYS A 75 -21.57 2.81 0.22
C LYS A 75 -21.13 2.43 -1.20
N CYS A 76 -20.39 1.35 -1.38
CA CYS A 76 -19.82 0.98 -2.66
C CYS A 76 -20.86 0.31 -3.55
N ILE A 77 -21.06 0.84 -4.76
CA ILE A 77 -21.98 0.27 -5.75
C ILE A 77 -21.27 -0.56 -6.84
N GLY A 78 -19.96 -0.75 -6.73
CA GLY A 78 -19.17 -1.53 -7.68
C GLY A 78 -19.09 -0.92 -9.09
N CYS A 79 -19.06 0.41 -9.21
CA CYS A 79 -18.96 1.09 -10.51
C CYS A 79 -17.55 1.06 -11.12
N TRP A 80 -16.53 0.69 -10.34
CA TRP A 80 -15.12 0.53 -10.74
C TRP A 80 -14.41 1.81 -11.21
N MET A 81 -15.00 2.98 -11.09
CA MET A 81 -14.35 4.22 -11.49
C MET A 81 -13.02 4.44 -10.77
N CYS A 82 -12.96 4.13 -9.46
CA CYS A 82 -11.73 4.24 -8.68
C CYS A 82 -10.59 3.36 -9.20
N THR A 83 -10.88 2.18 -9.75
CA THR A 83 -9.87 1.30 -10.33
C THR A 83 -9.31 1.85 -11.64
N MET A 84 -10.14 2.55 -12.42
CA MET A 84 -9.73 3.12 -13.71
C MET A 84 -8.88 4.38 -13.56
N VAL A 85 -9.16 5.20 -12.53
CA VAL A 85 -8.46 6.47 -12.34
C VAL A 85 -7.21 6.35 -11.47
N CYS A 86 -6.97 5.20 -10.86
CA CYS A 86 -5.78 4.98 -10.03
C CYS A 86 -4.53 4.94 -10.92
N PRO A 87 -3.57 5.88 -10.78
CA PRO A 87 -2.39 5.92 -11.64
C PRO A 87 -1.44 4.74 -11.38
N TYR A 88 -1.57 4.09 -10.22
CA TYR A 88 -0.74 2.94 -9.84
C TYR A 88 -1.45 1.58 -10.07
N GLY A 89 -2.73 1.57 -10.45
CA GLY A 89 -3.49 0.34 -10.68
C GLY A 89 -3.67 -0.56 -9.46
N VAL A 90 -3.55 -0.03 -8.24
CA VAL A 90 -3.51 -0.82 -7.00
C VAL A 90 -4.86 -0.95 -6.28
N ILE A 91 -5.95 -0.57 -6.93
CA ILE A 91 -7.30 -0.77 -6.41
C ILE A 91 -7.86 -2.03 -7.08
N GLY A 92 -8.04 -3.07 -6.30
CA GLY A 92 -8.61 -4.34 -6.74
C GLY A 92 -10.13 -4.32 -6.79
N ARG A 93 -10.70 -5.42 -7.30
CA ARG A 93 -12.15 -5.66 -7.34
C ARG A 93 -12.46 -6.96 -6.62
N ARG A 94 -13.50 -6.95 -5.81
CA ARG A 94 -14.16 -8.15 -5.33
C ARG A 94 -15.50 -8.22 -6.05
N ALA A 95 -15.50 -8.94 -7.18
CA ALA A 95 -16.63 -8.97 -8.10
C ALA A 95 -17.88 -9.62 -7.47
N GLU A 96 -17.67 -10.62 -6.63
CA GLU A 96 -18.71 -11.37 -5.93
C GLU A 96 -19.56 -10.46 -5.04
N GLU A 97 -18.92 -9.50 -4.36
CA GLU A 97 -19.58 -8.52 -3.48
C GLU A 97 -19.81 -7.17 -4.17
N ARG A 98 -19.32 -7.02 -5.39
CA ARG A 98 -19.38 -5.77 -6.17
C ARG A 98 -18.77 -4.58 -5.43
N ILE A 99 -17.64 -4.80 -4.74
CA ILE A 99 -16.92 -3.75 -4.01
C ILE A 99 -15.48 -3.60 -4.49
N ALA A 100 -14.96 -2.38 -4.37
CA ALA A 100 -13.54 -2.11 -4.55
C ALA A 100 -12.74 -2.60 -3.34
N VAL A 101 -11.48 -2.95 -3.56
CA VAL A 101 -10.54 -3.36 -2.50
C VAL A 101 -9.29 -2.51 -2.62
N LYS A 102 -8.96 -1.78 -1.57
CA LYS A 102 -7.82 -0.87 -1.54
C LYS A 102 -7.08 -0.97 -0.20
N CYS A 103 -5.80 -0.61 -0.20
CA CYS A 103 -4.99 -0.49 1.02
C CYS A 103 -5.59 0.57 1.96
N ASP A 104 -5.66 0.24 3.24
CA ASP A 104 -6.14 1.08 4.34
C ASP A 104 -5.06 1.33 5.40
N LEU A 105 -3.81 0.95 5.12
CA LEU A 105 -2.66 0.99 6.05
C LEU A 105 -2.80 0.11 7.29
N CYS A 106 -3.73 -0.86 7.29
CA CYS A 106 -3.97 -1.76 8.44
C CYS A 106 -4.21 -0.97 9.75
N PRO A 107 -5.35 -0.27 9.90
CA PRO A 107 -5.60 0.69 10.99
C PRO A 107 -5.52 0.07 12.40
N ASP A 108 -5.67 -1.25 12.51
CA ASP A 108 -5.60 -1.98 13.78
C ASP A 108 -4.15 -2.39 14.16
N ARG A 109 -3.14 -1.89 13.44
CA ARG A 109 -1.74 -2.25 13.64
C ARG A 109 -0.84 -1.01 13.70
N ASP A 110 0.18 -1.05 14.54
CA ASP A 110 1.23 -0.02 14.59
C ASP A 110 2.09 -0.03 13.31
N VAL A 111 2.32 -1.22 12.75
CA VAL A 111 3.08 -1.42 11.50
C VAL A 111 2.26 -2.26 10.54
N PRO A 112 2.07 -1.80 9.29
CA PRO A 112 1.33 -2.57 8.29
C PRO A 112 1.90 -3.97 8.07
N ALA A 113 1.03 -4.98 7.97
CA ALA A 113 1.41 -6.39 7.85
C ALA A 113 2.38 -6.69 6.69
N CYS A 114 2.27 -5.95 5.59
CA CYS A 114 3.17 -6.08 4.45
C CYS A 114 4.60 -5.58 4.74
N VAL A 115 4.74 -4.56 5.57
CA VAL A 115 6.03 -4.01 5.99
C VAL A 115 6.72 -4.98 6.95
N GLU A 116 6.00 -5.43 7.97
CA GLU A 116 6.52 -6.39 8.95
C GLU A 116 6.98 -7.70 8.29
N ALA A 117 6.19 -8.21 7.36
CA ALA A 117 6.50 -9.45 6.63
C ALA A 117 7.51 -9.28 5.49
N CYS A 118 8.08 -8.09 5.26
CA CYS A 118 9.02 -7.86 4.16
C CYS A 118 10.40 -8.45 4.48
N PRO A 119 10.83 -9.54 3.83
CA PRO A 119 12.10 -10.21 4.17
C PRO A 119 13.32 -9.39 3.77
N THR A 120 13.17 -8.55 2.76
CA THR A 120 14.27 -7.71 2.23
C THR A 120 14.27 -6.29 2.80
N LYS A 121 13.33 -5.96 3.68
CA LYS A 121 13.15 -4.59 4.21
C LYS A 121 12.94 -3.52 3.11
N ALA A 122 12.45 -3.94 1.94
CA ALA A 122 12.15 -3.02 0.83
C ALA A 122 10.92 -2.13 1.09
N LEU A 123 10.06 -2.53 2.03
CA LEU A 123 8.93 -1.74 2.48
C LEU A 123 9.26 -1.10 3.83
N VAL A 124 9.07 0.20 3.91
CA VAL A 124 9.30 0.99 5.12
C VAL A 124 8.01 1.74 5.45
N TYR A 125 7.64 1.77 6.71
CA TYR A 125 6.58 2.59 7.25
C TYR A 125 7.18 3.53 8.29
N ALA A 126 7.19 4.81 7.99
CA ALA A 126 7.82 5.83 8.81
C ALA A 126 7.21 7.20 8.53
N GLU A 127 7.30 8.10 9.48
CA GLU A 127 6.98 9.51 9.28
C GLU A 127 7.95 10.13 8.26
N GLU A 128 7.42 10.97 7.37
CA GLU A 128 8.16 11.56 6.25
C GLU A 128 9.43 12.28 6.71
N GLU A 129 9.31 13.11 7.74
CA GLU A 129 10.43 13.91 8.25
C GLU A 129 11.55 13.05 8.84
N SER A 130 11.20 12.02 9.61
CA SER A 130 12.16 11.08 10.18
C SER A 130 12.87 10.27 9.09
N PHE A 131 12.12 9.79 8.11
CA PHE A 131 12.67 9.07 6.96
C PHE A 131 13.62 9.93 6.13
N ALA A 132 13.23 11.17 5.84
CA ALA A 132 14.09 12.12 5.14
C ALA A 132 15.38 12.41 5.93
N GLY A 133 15.31 12.47 7.27
CA GLY A 133 16.48 12.58 8.14
C GLY A 133 17.47 11.44 7.96
N VAL A 134 16.98 10.21 8.02
CA VAL A 134 17.79 8.99 7.81
C VAL A 134 18.45 9.01 6.41
N LYS A 135 17.67 9.35 5.37
CA LYS A 135 18.19 9.44 4.00
C LYS A 135 19.28 10.51 3.83
N ARG A 136 19.15 11.65 4.48
CA ARG A 136 20.19 12.70 4.44
C ARG A 136 21.51 12.22 5.07
N VAL A 137 21.43 11.51 6.20
CA VAL A 137 22.62 10.95 6.86
C VAL A 137 23.29 9.87 5.99
N GLU A 138 22.50 8.98 5.39
CA GLU A 138 22.99 7.96 4.45
C GLU A 138 23.70 8.60 3.24
N ALA A 139 23.06 9.58 2.63
CA ALA A 139 23.63 10.31 1.48
C ALA A 139 24.94 11.06 1.86
N ALA A 140 24.95 11.72 3.01
CA ALA A 140 26.15 12.39 3.50
C ALA A 140 27.32 11.42 3.73
N ARG A 141 27.04 10.24 4.27
CA ARG A 141 28.03 9.18 4.45
C ARG A 141 28.60 8.70 3.11
N LEU A 142 27.73 8.40 2.13
CA LEU A 142 28.18 7.97 0.79
C LEU A 142 29.05 9.01 0.10
N ILE A 143 28.69 10.30 0.21
CA ILE A 143 29.47 11.40 -0.34
C ILE A 143 30.84 11.48 0.35
N ALA A 144 30.89 11.39 1.68
CA ALA A 144 32.13 11.43 2.44
C ALA A 144 33.06 10.24 2.10
N GLU A 145 32.51 9.04 2.01
CA GLU A 145 33.24 7.83 1.61
C GLU A 145 33.78 7.94 0.18
N GLY A 146 32.98 8.43 -0.77
CA GLY A 146 33.38 8.69 -2.15
C GLY A 146 34.49 9.73 -2.25
N TYR A 147 34.42 10.80 -1.47
CA TYR A 147 35.47 11.83 -1.40
C TYR A 147 36.77 11.28 -0.84
N LEU A 148 36.70 10.51 0.24
CA LEU A 148 37.88 9.90 0.88
C LEU A 148 38.55 8.81 0.01
N SER A 149 37.76 8.10 -0.81
CA SER A 149 38.28 7.08 -1.72
C SER A 149 38.88 7.65 -3.01
N GLY A 150 38.88 8.98 -3.19
CA GLY A 150 39.43 9.63 -4.40
C GLY A 150 38.62 9.41 -5.67
N GLN A 151 37.38 8.96 -5.56
CA GLN A 151 36.44 8.80 -6.68
C GLN A 151 35.56 10.03 -6.92
N ALA A 152 36.03 11.20 -6.55
CA ALA A 152 35.41 12.45 -7.00
C ALA A 152 35.82 12.69 -8.45
N ALA A 153 34.87 12.45 -9.37
CA ALA A 153 35.00 12.78 -10.78
C ALA A 153 34.95 14.30 -11.01
#